data_206e3cbedb010a3291d4675cb58706a7
#
_entry.id   206e3cbedb010a3291d4675cb58706a7
#
_cell.length_a   1.000
_cell.length_b   1.000
_cell.length_c   1.000
_cell.angle_alpha   90.00
_cell.angle_beta   90.00
_cell.angle_gamma   90.00
#
_symmetry.space_group_name_H-M   'P 1'
#
loop_
_entity.id
_entity.type
_entity.pdbx_description
1 polymer ?
#
loop_
_entity_poly.entity_id
_entity_poly.type
_entity_poly.pdbx_seq_one_letter_code
_entity_poly.pdbx_strand_id
1 'polypeptide(L)'
;MRQLISNKYNLIILTYFFMGTVVQLKNQINNSYFQLKDSVDEKLVLVEEKIKSKLMSKVDLVQKMTDYHVETGGKRLRALLTLGSAKLCGYSKGGRDMNLAACVEMIHGATLLHDDVIDVGSIRRGKKTSNSIWGNQSSILIGDYLLSRCFEMMVEDGNLEVLKLLSSTSSKIAQGEVLQLQHKGEVDMLEETYFKIITAKTAELFSAATKVGAILSDKETKEKEALEFYGKNLGLTFQIADDTLDYNSDLKAFGKKIGKDFFEGKITLPVILLFQKITKFEKEKLKDIFKHDSRTHDDLNFILTLIKRYNIIKECYKKAEHFINLASNSLTVFKDSEEKKVLENLTSFSLERSF
;
A
#
# COMPACT_ATOMS: atom_id res chain seq x y z
N MET A 1 14.09 -15.45 48.91
CA MET A 1 13.01 -16.21 48.27
C MET A 1 11.73 -15.38 48.00
N ARG A 2 11.25 -14.51 48.94
CA ARG A 2 10.06 -13.64 48.67
C ARG A 2 10.23 -12.57 47.58
N GLN A 3 11.42 -12.00 47.36
CA GLN A 3 11.67 -11.00 46.30
C GLN A 3 11.71 -11.59 44.88
N LEU A 4 12.13 -12.87 44.73
CA LEU A 4 12.14 -13.54 43.43
C LEU A 4 10.73 -13.93 42.93
N ILE A 5 9.80 -14.18 43.84
CA ILE A 5 8.41 -14.51 43.52
C ILE A 5 7.64 -13.24 43.08
N SER A 6 7.90 -12.10 43.76
CA SER A 6 7.27 -10.80 43.37
C SER A 6 7.66 -10.35 41.97
N ASN A 7 8.92 -10.52 41.54
CA ASN A 7 9.37 -10.18 40.20
C ASN A 7 8.75 -11.06 39.09
N LYS A 8 8.51 -12.34 39.40
CA LYS A 8 7.89 -13.25 38.43
C LYS A 8 6.40 -12.94 38.20
N TYR A 9 5.67 -12.57 39.25
CA TYR A 9 4.27 -12.16 39.16
C TYR A 9 4.10 -10.81 38.45
N ASN A 10 4.98 -9.85 38.71
CA ASN A 10 4.94 -8.56 38.00
C ASN A 10 5.27 -8.70 36.50
N LEU A 11 6.18 -9.62 36.14
CA LEU A 11 6.48 -9.90 34.74
C LEU A 11 5.31 -10.59 34.02
N ILE A 12 4.62 -11.51 34.69
CA ILE A 12 3.45 -12.21 34.15
C ILE A 12 2.25 -11.22 33.98
N ILE A 13 2.02 -10.36 34.97
CA ILE A 13 0.95 -9.33 34.89
C ILE A 13 1.24 -8.32 33.79
N LEU A 14 2.49 -7.86 33.62
CA LEU A 14 2.89 -6.99 32.51
C LEU A 14 2.70 -7.69 31.15
N THR A 15 3.02 -8.97 31.04
CA THR A 15 2.85 -9.74 29.80
C THR A 15 1.38 -9.95 29.46
N TYR A 16 0.52 -10.19 30.45
CA TYR A 16 -0.94 -10.29 30.25
C TYR A 16 -1.57 -8.93 29.93
N PHE A 17 -1.11 -7.85 30.52
CA PHE A 17 -1.58 -6.49 30.21
C PHE A 17 -1.17 -6.10 28.79
N PHE A 18 0.06 -6.40 28.38
CA PHE A 18 0.53 -6.17 27.00
C PHE A 18 -0.21 -7.05 25.98
N MET A 19 -0.44 -8.33 26.27
CA MET A 19 -1.23 -9.22 25.42
C MET A 19 -2.70 -8.77 25.32
N GLY A 20 -3.31 -8.33 26.43
CA GLY A 20 -4.66 -7.80 26.44
C GLY A 20 -4.79 -6.53 25.61
N THR A 21 -3.84 -5.62 25.68
CA THR A 21 -3.79 -4.40 24.88
C THR A 21 -3.57 -4.71 23.41
N VAL A 22 -2.68 -5.65 23.07
CA VAL A 22 -2.43 -6.12 21.69
C VAL A 22 -3.65 -6.83 21.11
N VAL A 23 -4.38 -7.62 21.89
CA VAL A 23 -5.63 -8.29 21.46
C VAL A 23 -6.75 -7.28 21.26
N GLN A 24 -6.89 -6.27 22.14
CA GLN A 24 -7.86 -5.18 21.95
C GLN A 24 -7.53 -4.31 20.74
N LEU A 25 -6.26 -3.97 20.53
CA LEU A 25 -5.81 -3.26 19.33
C LEU A 25 -6.07 -4.09 18.07
N LYS A 26 -5.73 -5.38 18.03
CA LYS A 26 -6.06 -6.26 16.90
C LYS A 26 -7.56 -6.32 16.60
N ASN A 27 -8.40 -6.31 17.61
CA ASN A 27 -9.87 -6.31 17.42
C ASN A 27 -10.37 -4.97 16.91
N GLN A 28 -9.77 -3.83 17.29
CA GLN A 28 -10.08 -2.51 16.73
C GLN A 28 -9.58 -2.37 15.29
N ILE A 29 -8.42 -2.90 14.96
CA ILE A 29 -7.76 -2.88 13.64
C ILE A 29 -8.61 -3.59 12.59
N ASN A 30 -9.04 -4.80 12.89
CA ASN A 30 -9.98 -5.50 12.01
C ASN A 30 -11.28 -4.72 11.86
N ASN A 31 -11.65 -3.91 12.85
CA ASN A 31 -12.91 -3.18 12.84
C ASN A 31 -12.95 -2.07 11.78
N SER A 32 -11.92 -1.22 11.63
CA SER A 32 -11.99 -0.07 10.69
C SER A 32 -12.01 -0.45 9.22
N TYR A 33 -11.19 -1.44 8.82
CA TYR A 33 -11.26 -2.00 7.47
C TYR A 33 -12.62 -2.67 7.20
N PHE A 34 -13.11 -3.47 8.16
CA PHE A 34 -14.41 -4.14 8.03
C PHE A 34 -15.55 -3.15 8.08
N GLN A 35 -15.50 -2.09 8.89
CA GLN A 35 -16.49 -1.02 8.87
C GLN A 35 -16.60 -0.37 7.50
N LEU A 36 -15.46 -0.04 6.85
CA LEU A 36 -15.49 0.50 5.49
C LEU A 36 -16.05 -0.53 4.51
N LYS A 37 -15.58 -1.78 4.57
CA LYS A 37 -16.05 -2.86 3.70
C LYS A 37 -17.55 -3.07 3.85
N ASP A 38 -18.04 -3.25 5.07
CA ASP A 38 -19.46 -3.51 5.37
C ASP A 38 -20.34 -2.34 4.90
N SER A 39 -19.83 -1.11 4.99
CA SER A 39 -20.58 0.07 4.55
C SER A 39 -20.83 0.12 3.04
N VAL A 40 -20.09 -0.64 2.23
CA VAL A 40 -20.14 -0.67 0.75
C VAL A 40 -20.10 -2.09 0.17
N ASP A 41 -20.34 -3.13 0.96
CA ASP A 41 -20.12 -4.54 0.59
C ASP A 41 -20.91 -4.95 -0.66
N GLU A 42 -22.19 -4.59 -0.74
CA GLU A 42 -23.03 -4.88 -1.93
C GLU A 42 -22.40 -4.30 -3.22
N LYS A 43 -21.90 -3.07 -3.15
CA LYS A 43 -21.24 -2.42 -4.29
C LYS A 43 -19.90 -3.05 -4.60
N LEU A 44 -19.16 -3.51 -3.59
CA LEU A 44 -17.88 -4.18 -3.79
C LEU A 44 -18.03 -5.50 -4.55
N VAL A 45 -19.09 -6.28 -4.29
CA VAL A 45 -19.41 -7.48 -5.07
C VAL A 45 -19.65 -7.11 -6.54
N LEU A 46 -20.42 -6.06 -6.79
CA LEU A 46 -20.68 -5.58 -8.15
C LEU A 46 -19.41 -5.04 -8.85
N VAL A 47 -18.46 -4.47 -8.10
CA VAL A 47 -17.15 -4.09 -8.64
C VAL A 47 -16.39 -5.32 -9.13
N GLU A 48 -16.37 -6.41 -8.37
CA GLU A 48 -15.69 -7.65 -8.77
C GLU A 48 -16.33 -8.28 -10.02
N GLU A 49 -17.67 -8.28 -10.10
CA GLU A 49 -18.39 -8.71 -11.30
C GLU A 49 -18.06 -7.84 -12.52
N LYS A 50 -17.97 -6.52 -12.34
CA LYS A 50 -17.58 -5.60 -13.40
C LYS A 50 -16.15 -5.85 -13.88
N ILE A 51 -15.19 -6.05 -12.98
CA ILE A 51 -13.82 -6.40 -13.35
C ILE A 51 -13.84 -7.68 -14.21
N LYS A 52 -14.51 -8.74 -13.75
CA LYS A 52 -14.62 -9.99 -14.51
C LYS A 52 -15.23 -9.77 -15.89
N SER A 53 -16.35 -9.06 -15.98
CA SER A 53 -17.05 -8.82 -17.24
C SER A 53 -16.23 -7.98 -18.24
N LYS A 54 -15.52 -6.96 -17.74
CA LYS A 54 -14.68 -6.10 -18.57
C LYS A 54 -13.38 -6.79 -19.03
N LEU A 55 -12.92 -7.84 -18.36
CA LEU A 55 -11.75 -8.62 -18.70
C LEU A 55 -12.04 -9.85 -19.57
N MET A 56 -13.29 -10.07 -19.96
CA MET A 56 -13.65 -11.17 -20.86
C MET A 56 -12.92 -11.06 -22.20
N SER A 57 -12.34 -12.17 -22.65
CA SER A 57 -11.60 -12.25 -23.91
C SER A 57 -11.87 -13.58 -24.63
N LYS A 58 -11.85 -13.52 -25.99
CA LYS A 58 -11.90 -14.71 -26.84
C LYS A 58 -10.54 -15.39 -26.99
N VAL A 59 -9.47 -14.75 -26.49
CA VAL A 59 -8.11 -15.32 -26.49
C VAL A 59 -7.94 -16.11 -25.19
N ASP A 60 -7.86 -17.42 -25.30
CA ASP A 60 -7.83 -18.35 -24.15
C ASP A 60 -6.77 -18.01 -23.10
N LEU A 61 -5.58 -17.63 -23.53
CA LEU A 61 -4.49 -17.29 -22.60
C LEU A 61 -4.82 -16.01 -21.82
N VAL A 62 -5.39 -14.99 -22.49
CA VAL A 62 -5.82 -13.74 -21.84
C VAL A 62 -6.87 -14.05 -20.78
N GLN A 63 -7.90 -14.86 -21.13
CA GLN A 63 -8.96 -15.22 -20.20
C GLN A 63 -8.41 -15.97 -18.98
N LYS A 64 -7.58 -17.01 -19.19
CA LYS A 64 -6.97 -17.78 -18.08
C LYS A 64 -6.14 -16.91 -17.13
N MET A 65 -5.34 -16.00 -17.67
CA MET A 65 -4.47 -15.17 -16.86
C MET A 65 -5.24 -14.08 -16.11
N THR A 66 -6.27 -13.49 -16.74
CA THR A 66 -7.14 -12.50 -16.07
C THR A 66 -7.98 -13.14 -14.97
N ASP A 67 -8.54 -14.34 -15.20
CA ASP A 67 -9.27 -15.08 -14.18
C ASP A 67 -8.36 -15.41 -12.99
N TYR A 68 -7.16 -15.91 -13.23
CA TYR A 68 -6.16 -16.18 -12.19
C TYR A 68 -5.81 -14.93 -11.40
N HIS A 69 -5.59 -13.79 -12.08
CA HIS A 69 -5.28 -12.52 -11.43
C HIS A 69 -6.43 -12.07 -10.51
N VAL A 70 -7.67 -12.16 -10.99
CA VAL A 70 -8.87 -11.78 -10.19
C VAL A 70 -9.04 -12.72 -9.00
N GLU A 71 -8.89 -14.04 -9.19
CA GLU A 71 -8.99 -15.06 -8.14
C GLU A 71 -7.87 -15.00 -7.10
N THR A 72 -6.70 -14.47 -7.47
CA THR A 72 -5.61 -14.22 -6.52
C THR A 72 -6.00 -13.16 -5.49
N GLY A 73 -7.01 -12.38 -5.81
CA GLY A 73 -7.76 -11.53 -4.91
C GLY A 73 -6.93 -10.44 -4.25
N GLY A 74 -7.44 -9.91 -3.16
CA GLY A 74 -6.83 -8.87 -2.35
C GLY A 74 -7.87 -8.19 -1.47
N LYS A 75 -7.42 -7.27 -0.63
CA LYS A 75 -8.31 -6.49 0.24
C LYS A 75 -9.14 -5.45 -0.52
N ARG A 76 -8.91 -5.26 -1.82
CA ARG A 76 -9.62 -4.26 -2.67
C ARG A 76 -9.68 -2.86 -2.05
N LEU A 77 -8.61 -2.49 -1.33
CA LEU A 77 -8.60 -1.25 -0.53
C LEU A 77 -8.84 0.01 -1.38
N ARG A 78 -8.32 0.04 -2.62
CA ARG A 78 -8.50 1.21 -3.49
C ARG A 78 -9.93 1.32 -4.00
N ALA A 79 -10.58 0.20 -4.35
CA ALA A 79 -12.00 0.19 -4.66
C ALA A 79 -12.86 0.61 -3.46
N LEU A 80 -12.54 0.11 -2.27
CA LEU A 80 -13.21 0.50 -1.02
C LEU A 80 -13.08 2.01 -0.78
N LEU A 81 -11.91 2.60 -1.03
CA LEU A 81 -11.69 4.04 -0.89
C LEU A 81 -12.51 4.84 -1.91
N THR A 82 -12.59 4.37 -3.16
CA THR A 82 -13.41 5.03 -4.19
C THR A 82 -14.90 5.00 -3.80
N LEU A 83 -15.41 3.84 -3.39
CA LEU A 83 -16.80 3.69 -2.97
C LEU A 83 -17.11 4.46 -1.68
N GLY A 84 -16.22 4.39 -0.68
CA GLY A 84 -16.38 5.09 0.60
C GLY A 84 -16.35 6.61 0.44
N SER A 85 -15.45 7.12 -0.40
CA SER A 85 -15.37 8.55 -0.71
C SER A 85 -16.59 9.04 -1.49
N ALA A 86 -17.07 8.26 -2.45
CA ALA A 86 -18.32 8.56 -3.16
C ALA A 86 -19.51 8.60 -2.21
N LYS A 87 -19.58 7.66 -1.26
CA LYS A 87 -20.62 7.61 -0.22
C LYS A 87 -20.54 8.82 0.72
N LEU A 88 -19.34 9.18 1.21
CA LEU A 88 -19.11 10.39 2.01
C LEU A 88 -19.60 11.64 1.27
N CYS A 89 -19.41 11.71 -0.03
CA CYS A 89 -19.85 12.80 -0.87
C CYS A 89 -21.35 12.75 -1.22
N GLY A 90 -22.09 11.74 -0.76
CA GLY A 90 -23.52 11.60 -1.00
C GLY A 90 -23.88 11.02 -2.38
N TYR A 91 -22.94 10.38 -3.08
CA TYR A 91 -23.22 9.70 -4.36
C TYR A 91 -24.12 8.48 -4.13
N SER A 92 -25.31 8.50 -4.71
CA SER A 92 -26.33 7.47 -4.48
C SER A 92 -26.92 6.86 -5.76
N LYS A 93 -26.61 7.40 -6.94
CA LYS A 93 -27.28 7.00 -8.18
C LYS A 93 -26.28 6.65 -9.30
N GLY A 94 -26.64 5.68 -10.13
CA GLY A 94 -26.09 5.48 -11.46
C GLY A 94 -24.95 4.49 -11.62
N GLY A 95 -24.28 4.00 -10.59
CA GLY A 95 -23.29 2.92 -10.72
C GLY A 95 -21.92 3.31 -11.34
N ARG A 96 -21.66 4.60 -11.59
CA ARG A 96 -20.36 5.08 -12.06
C ARG A 96 -19.27 4.88 -11.00
N ASP A 97 -19.62 4.96 -9.72
CA ASP A 97 -18.73 4.68 -8.59
C ASP A 97 -18.15 3.25 -8.65
N MET A 98 -18.98 2.26 -9.00
CA MET A 98 -18.54 0.88 -9.18
C MET A 98 -17.66 0.71 -10.43
N ASN A 99 -18.00 1.38 -11.54
CA ASN A 99 -17.16 1.35 -12.74
C ASN A 99 -15.77 1.93 -12.48
N LEU A 100 -15.70 3.08 -11.82
CA LEU A 100 -14.44 3.75 -11.56
C LEU A 100 -13.64 3.08 -10.43
N ALA A 101 -14.30 2.48 -9.44
CA ALA A 101 -13.65 1.59 -8.48
C ALA A 101 -13.01 0.37 -9.17
N ALA A 102 -13.69 -0.20 -10.17
CA ALA A 102 -13.11 -1.26 -10.99
C ALA A 102 -11.89 -0.77 -11.80
N CYS A 103 -11.96 0.43 -12.43
CA CYS A 103 -10.82 1.03 -13.13
C CYS A 103 -9.61 1.18 -12.21
N VAL A 104 -9.80 1.72 -11.01
CA VAL A 104 -8.71 1.94 -10.04
C VAL A 104 -8.06 0.61 -9.62
N GLU A 105 -8.84 -0.44 -9.37
CA GLU A 105 -8.32 -1.78 -9.05
C GLU A 105 -7.62 -2.44 -10.25
N MET A 106 -8.11 -2.23 -11.47
CA MET A 106 -7.48 -2.76 -12.68
C MET A 106 -6.15 -2.05 -12.98
N ILE A 107 -6.05 -0.73 -12.80
CA ILE A 107 -4.77 0.00 -12.85
C ILE A 107 -3.79 -0.61 -11.84
N HIS A 108 -4.23 -0.81 -10.59
CA HIS A 108 -3.39 -1.47 -9.59
C HIS A 108 -3.01 -2.90 -9.98
N GLY A 109 -3.95 -3.66 -10.54
CA GLY A 109 -3.71 -5.01 -11.03
C GLY A 109 -2.62 -5.06 -12.11
N ALA A 110 -2.68 -4.12 -13.06
CA ALA A 110 -1.68 -3.97 -14.12
C ALA A 110 -0.29 -3.66 -13.54
N THR A 111 -0.20 -2.72 -12.60
CA THR A 111 1.09 -2.40 -11.95
C THR A 111 1.66 -3.61 -11.22
N LEU A 112 0.83 -4.41 -10.53
CA LEU A 112 1.30 -5.62 -9.85
C LEU A 112 1.85 -6.68 -10.83
N LEU A 113 1.24 -6.84 -12.01
CA LEU A 113 1.72 -7.77 -13.04
C LEU A 113 3.07 -7.34 -13.63
N HIS A 114 3.29 -6.03 -13.80
CA HIS A 114 4.55 -5.47 -14.24
C HIS A 114 5.62 -5.54 -13.14
N ASP A 115 5.27 -5.19 -11.91
CA ASP A 115 6.18 -5.25 -10.74
C ASP A 115 6.69 -6.68 -10.49
N ASP A 116 5.85 -7.70 -10.61
CA ASP A 116 6.26 -9.10 -10.45
C ASP A 116 7.34 -9.51 -11.46
N VAL A 117 7.34 -8.91 -12.66
CA VAL A 117 8.40 -9.12 -13.67
C VAL A 117 9.65 -8.34 -13.31
N ILE A 118 9.54 -7.06 -12.95
CA ILE A 118 10.66 -6.18 -12.61
C ILE A 118 11.40 -6.69 -11.37
N ASP A 119 10.66 -7.10 -10.35
CA ASP A 119 11.18 -7.61 -9.08
C ASP A 119 11.58 -9.10 -9.13
N VAL A 120 11.41 -9.77 -10.29
CA VAL A 120 11.62 -11.23 -10.44
C VAL A 120 10.85 -12.03 -9.38
N GLY A 121 9.69 -11.54 -9.02
CA GLY A 121 8.83 -12.10 -7.97
C GLY A 121 8.27 -13.46 -8.38
N SER A 122 8.38 -14.47 -7.50
CA SER A 122 7.88 -15.83 -7.76
C SER A 122 6.61 -16.17 -6.98
N ILE A 123 6.36 -15.49 -5.86
CA ILE A 123 5.22 -15.74 -4.97
C ILE A 123 4.60 -14.40 -4.54
N ARG A 124 3.28 -14.28 -4.68
CA ARG A 124 2.48 -13.18 -4.18
C ARG A 124 1.25 -13.71 -3.46
N ARG A 125 1.01 -13.26 -2.21
CA ARG A 125 -0.12 -13.71 -1.37
C ARG A 125 -0.23 -15.23 -1.24
N GLY A 126 0.92 -15.92 -1.15
CA GLY A 126 0.99 -17.39 -1.02
C GLY A 126 0.74 -18.17 -2.31
N LYS A 127 0.43 -17.50 -3.43
CA LYS A 127 0.27 -18.12 -4.77
C LYS A 127 1.46 -17.75 -5.67
N LYS A 128 1.73 -18.59 -6.69
CA LYS A 128 2.71 -18.27 -7.72
C LYS A 128 2.31 -17.00 -8.47
N THR A 129 3.27 -16.17 -8.86
CA THR A 129 3.02 -14.99 -9.70
C THR A 129 2.72 -15.39 -11.15
N SER A 130 2.05 -14.52 -11.90
CA SER A 130 1.70 -14.78 -13.30
C SER A 130 2.95 -14.99 -14.18
N ASN A 131 4.01 -14.20 -13.96
CA ASN A 131 5.29 -14.36 -14.66
C ASN A 131 5.97 -15.71 -14.37
N SER A 132 5.81 -16.26 -13.16
CA SER A 132 6.35 -17.57 -12.80
C SER A 132 5.58 -18.75 -13.45
N ILE A 133 4.32 -18.54 -13.83
CA ILE A 133 3.46 -19.58 -14.43
C ILE A 133 3.53 -19.50 -15.97
N TRP A 134 3.39 -18.29 -16.54
CA TRP A 134 3.22 -18.06 -17.99
C TRP A 134 4.36 -17.26 -18.63
N GLY A 135 5.39 -16.91 -17.86
CA GLY A 135 6.55 -16.15 -18.34
C GLY A 135 6.35 -14.64 -18.32
N ASN A 136 7.47 -13.91 -18.37
CA ASN A 136 7.51 -12.45 -18.25
C ASN A 136 6.73 -11.75 -19.36
N GLN A 137 6.88 -12.20 -20.62
CA GLN A 137 6.21 -11.60 -21.77
C GLN A 137 4.68 -11.62 -21.61
N SER A 138 4.12 -12.76 -21.20
CA SER A 138 2.68 -12.90 -20.97
C SER A 138 2.22 -11.99 -19.83
N SER A 139 2.97 -11.89 -18.74
CA SER A 139 2.62 -11.03 -17.61
C SER A 139 2.57 -9.55 -17.99
N ILE A 140 3.56 -9.09 -18.78
CA ILE A 140 3.59 -7.70 -19.29
C ILE A 140 2.38 -7.44 -20.17
N LEU A 141 2.10 -8.30 -21.16
CA LEU A 141 0.99 -8.12 -22.09
C LEU A 141 -0.38 -8.13 -21.41
N ILE A 142 -0.55 -8.92 -20.33
CA ILE A 142 -1.79 -8.89 -19.56
C ILE A 142 -1.90 -7.60 -18.74
N GLY A 143 -0.81 -7.08 -18.20
CA GLY A 143 -0.80 -5.75 -17.58
C GLY A 143 -1.25 -4.66 -18.56
N ASP A 144 -0.72 -4.68 -19.79
CA ASP A 144 -1.12 -3.77 -20.86
C ASP A 144 -2.60 -3.94 -21.25
N TYR A 145 -3.08 -5.20 -21.28
CA TYR A 145 -4.49 -5.47 -21.54
C TYR A 145 -5.39 -4.87 -20.46
N LEU A 146 -5.06 -5.03 -19.17
CA LEU A 146 -5.80 -4.41 -18.08
C LEU A 146 -5.86 -2.88 -18.22
N LEU A 147 -4.73 -2.24 -18.52
CA LEU A 147 -4.67 -0.79 -18.73
C LEU A 147 -5.51 -0.36 -19.93
N SER A 148 -5.45 -1.10 -21.04
CA SER A 148 -6.27 -0.80 -22.24
C SER A 148 -7.77 -0.87 -21.93
N ARG A 149 -8.21 -1.89 -21.16
CA ARG A 149 -9.59 -1.99 -20.70
C ARG A 149 -9.99 -0.83 -19.76
N CYS A 150 -9.07 -0.38 -18.91
CA CYS A 150 -9.31 0.82 -18.09
C CYS A 150 -9.54 2.07 -18.95
N PHE A 151 -8.75 2.28 -20.02
CA PHE A 151 -8.96 3.41 -20.93
C PHE A 151 -10.33 3.36 -21.58
N GLU A 152 -10.77 2.19 -22.08
CA GLU A 152 -12.11 2.03 -22.62
C GLU A 152 -13.19 2.40 -21.59
N MET A 153 -13.07 1.92 -20.35
CA MET A 153 -14.03 2.23 -19.28
C MET A 153 -14.05 3.72 -18.90
N MET A 154 -12.89 4.39 -18.89
CA MET A 154 -12.82 5.83 -18.65
C MET A 154 -13.45 6.65 -19.77
N VAL A 155 -13.30 6.21 -21.02
CA VAL A 155 -13.96 6.83 -22.19
C VAL A 155 -15.47 6.60 -22.14
N GLU A 156 -15.93 5.40 -21.82
CA GLU A 156 -17.35 5.08 -21.61
C GLU A 156 -17.97 5.92 -20.48
N ASP A 157 -17.22 6.22 -19.41
CA ASP A 157 -17.67 7.11 -18.33
C ASP A 157 -17.94 8.55 -18.81
N GLY A 158 -17.21 9.00 -19.81
CA GLY A 158 -17.42 10.28 -20.50
C GLY A 158 -17.02 11.53 -19.71
N ASN A 159 -16.48 11.40 -18.50
CA ASN A 159 -16.06 12.54 -17.70
C ASN A 159 -14.57 12.84 -17.91
N LEU A 160 -14.27 14.00 -18.56
CA LEU A 160 -12.91 14.41 -18.86
C LEU A 160 -12.04 14.67 -17.61
N GLU A 161 -12.63 15.09 -16.49
CA GLU A 161 -11.88 15.29 -15.24
C GLU A 161 -11.40 13.94 -14.69
N VAL A 162 -12.24 12.90 -14.71
CA VAL A 162 -11.88 11.53 -14.34
C VAL A 162 -10.82 10.97 -15.28
N LEU A 163 -11.01 11.11 -16.60
CA LEU A 163 -10.05 10.62 -17.58
C LEU A 163 -8.67 11.27 -17.38
N LYS A 164 -8.62 12.60 -17.21
CA LYS A 164 -7.39 13.35 -16.92
C LYS A 164 -6.74 12.88 -15.62
N LEU A 165 -7.52 12.68 -14.54
CA LEU A 165 -7.02 12.23 -13.24
C LEU A 165 -6.36 10.85 -13.36
N LEU A 166 -7.08 9.85 -13.85
CA LEU A 166 -6.60 8.47 -13.86
C LEU A 166 -5.48 8.22 -14.88
N SER A 167 -5.54 8.86 -16.07
CA SER A 167 -4.45 8.78 -17.04
C SER A 167 -3.16 9.43 -16.54
N SER A 168 -3.26 10.62 -15.90
CA SER A 168 -2.11 11.28 -15.26
C SER A 168 -1.56 10.44 -14.11
N THR A 169 -2.42 9.82 -13.30
CA THR A 169 -2.01 8.92 -12.21
C THR A 169 -1.24 7.72 -12.76
N SER A 170 -1.71 7.07 -13.83
CA SER A 170 -1.00 5.94 -14.46
C SER A 170 0.39 6.35 -14.96
N SER A 171 0.51 7.54 -15.58
CA SER A 171 1.80 8.09 -16.02
C SER A 171 2.75 8.35 -14.85
N LYS A 172 2.26 8.91 -13.74
CA LYS A 172 3.07 9.16 -12.54
C LYS A 172 3.56 7.86 -11.89
N ILE A 173 2.72 6.82 -11.84
CA ILE A 173 3.11 5.52 -11.30
C ILE A 173 4.29 4.95 -12.10
N ALA A 174 4.20 4.95 -13.44
CA ALA A 174 5.29 4.49 -14.30
C ALA A 174 6.58 5.29 -14.09
N GLN A 175 6.48 6.62 -13.96
CA GLN A 175 7.64 7.47 -13.63
C GLN A 175 8.24 7.15 -12.26
N GLY A 176 7.40 6.83 -11.26
CA GLY A 176 7.83 6.42 -9.93
C GLY A 176 8.63 5.12 -9.93
N GLU A 177 8.21 4.14 -10.74
CA GLU A 177 8.95 2.89 -10.95
C GLU A 177 10.31 3.12 -11.58
N VAL A 178 10.37 3.92 -12.64
CA VAL A 178 11.64 4.27 -13.29
C VAL A 178 12.57 5.01 -12.32
N LEU A 179 12.02 5.95 -11.53
CA LEU A 179 12.81 6.68 -10.52
C LEU A 179 13.36 5.73 -9.44
N GLN A 180 12.56 4.74 -9.00
CA GLN A 180 13.03 3.72 -8.05
C GLN A 180 14.17 2.88 -8.63
N LEU A 181 14.07 2.48 -9.91
CA LEU A 181 15.13 1.75 -10.60
C LEU A 181 16.43 2.53 -10.71
N GLN A 182 16.36 3.85 -10.97
CA GLN A 182 17.53 4.73 -11.05
C GLN A 182 18.30 4.80 -9.74
N HIS A 183 17.60 4.72 -8.60
CA HIS A 183 18.20 4.83 -7.27
C HIS A 183 18.40 3.49 -6.56
N LYS A 184 18.32 2.38 -7.31
CA LYS A 184 18.54 1.05 -6.75
C LYS A 184 19.98 0.92 -6.22
N GLY A 185 20.13 0.54 -4.95
CA GLY A 185 21.43 0.35 -4.30
C GLY A 185 22.11 1.64 -3.79
N GLU A 186 21.56 2.81 -4.03
CA GLU A 186 22.11 4.10 -3.57
C GLU A 186 21.77 4.36 -2.10
N VAL A 187 22.53 3.81 -1.16
CA VAL A 187 22.25 3.90 0.29
C VAL A 187 22.31 5.33 0.85
N ASP A 188 22.92 6.27 0.15
CA ASP A 188 22.96 7.69 0.47
C ASP A 188 21.88 8.50 -0.27
N MET A 189 20.91 7.82 -0.88
CA MET A 189 19.73 8.45 -1.45
C MET A 189 19.04 9.34 -0.40
N LEU A 190 18.64 10.55 -0.84
CA LEU A 190 17.98 11.50 0.03
C LEU A 190 16.57 11.05 0.39
N GLU A 191 16.13 11.36 1.60
CA GLU A 191 14.77 11.10 2.06
C GLU A 191 13.71 11.75 1.15
N GLU A 192 14.00 12.93 0.60
CA GLU A 192 13.12 13.61 -0.38
C GLU A 192 12.91 12.77 -1.63
N THR A 193 13.95 12.11 -2.14
CA THR A 193 13.84 11.22 -3.30
C THR A 193 12.99 9.99 -2.99
N TYR A 194 13.17 9.40 -1.81
CA TYR A 194 12.31 8.33 -1.34
C TYR A 194 10.83 8.75 -1.32
N PHE A 195 10.52 9.93 -0.75
CA PHE A 195 9.14 10.42 -0.74
C PHE A 195 8.59 10.71 -2.13
N LYS A 196 9.41 11.16 -3.08
CA LYS A 196 9.00 11.29 -4.50
C LYS A 196 8.63 9.93 -5.09
N ILE A 197 9.45 8.90 -4.86
CA ILE A 197 9.22 7.53 -5.33
C ILE A 197 7.89 6.99 -4.78
N ILE A 198 7.72 6.94 -3.46
CA ILE A 198 6.52 6.34 -2.86
C ILE A 198 5.25 7.16 -3.10
N THR A 199 5.39 8.48 -3.27
CA THR A 199 4.27 9.32 -3.71
C THR A 199 3.80 8.88 -5.09
N ALA A 200 4.71 8.82 -6.06
CA ALA A 200 4.37 8.49 -7.43
C ALA A 200 3.88 7.04 -7.58
N LYS A 201 4.62 6.07 -7.03
CA LYS A 201 4.35 4.64 -7.17
C LYS A 201 3.09 4.20 -6.42
N THR A 202 2.86 4.73 -5.21
CA THR A 202 1.81 4.21 -4.30
C THR A 202 0.75 5.25 -3.99
N ALA A 203 1.14 6.44 -3.50
CA ALA A 203 0.20 7.39 -2.95
C ALA A 203 -0.70 8.05 -4.01
N GLU A 204 -0.23 8.24 -5.23
CA GLU A 204 -1.01 8.84 -6.33
C GLU A 204 -2.27 8.03 -6.67
N LEU A 205 -2.21 6.70 -6.65
CA LEU A 205 -3.40 5.88 -6.91
C LEU A 205 -4.40 5.88 -5.74
N PHE A 206 -3.92 5.98 -4.49
CA PHE A 206 -4.79 6.22 -3.33
C PHE A 206 -5.47 7.57 -3.42
N SER A 207 -4.71 8.60 -3.78
CA SER A 207 -5.18 9.97 -4.01
C SER A 207 -6.27 10.02 -5.08
N ALA A 208 -6.01 9.40 -6.23
CA ALA A 208 -6.99 9.33 -7.31
C ALA A 208 -8.25 8.54 -6.92
N ALA A 209 -8.10 7.42 -6.22
CA ALA A 209 -9.21 6.59 -5.74
C ALA A 209 -10.20 7.39 -4.89
N THR A 210 -9.70 8.23 -3.98
CA THR A 210 -10.54 9.06 -3.11
C THR A 210 -11.10 10.28 -3.83
N LYS A 211 -10.31 10.96 -4.66
CA LYS A 211 -10.74 12.13 -5.44
C LYS A 211 -11.87 11.80 -6.42
N VAL A 212 -11.84 10.62 -7.05
CA VAL A 212 -12.91 10.14 -7.93
C VAL A 212 -14.28 10.23 -7.25
N GLY A 213 -14.39 9.86 -5.96
CA GLY A 213 -15.64 9.95 -5.22
C GLY A 213 -16.22 11.37 -5.16
N ALA A 214 -15.35 12.38 -4.98
CA ALA A 214 -15.79 13.78 -4.99
C ALA A 214 -16.17 14.27 -6.40
N ILE A 215 -15.43 13.85 -7.43
CA ILE A 215 -15.75 14.21 -8.84
C ILE A 215 -17.11 13.63 -9.24
N LEU A 216 -17.37 12.36 -8.90
CA LEU A 216 -18.65 11.69 -9.19
C LEU A 216 -19.86 12.37 -8.57
N SER A 217 -19.64 13.04 -7.45
CA SER A 217 -20.67 13.71 -6.66
C SER A 217 -20.76 15.21 -6.96
N ASP A 218 -20.11 15.67 -8.03
CA ASP A 218 -20.05 17.08 -8.46
C ASP A 218 -19.69 18.04 -7.30
N LYS A 219 -18.76 17.60 -6.41
CA LYS A 219 -18.31 18.40 -5.29
C LYS A 219 -17.47 19.58 -5.73
N GLU A 220 -17.43 20.60 -4.86
CA GLU A 220 -16.58 21.78 -5.08
C GLU A 220 -15.09 21.44 -4.99
N THR A 221 -14.24 22.33 -5.51
CA THR A 221 -12.78 22.17 -5.54
C THR A 221 -12.21 21.83 -4.16
N LYS A 222 -12.69 22.49 -3.12
CA LYS A 222 -12.22 22.28 -1.73
C LYS A 222 -12.40 20.82 -1.26
N GLU A 223 -13.53 20.21 -1.57
CA GLU A 223 -13.83 18.83 -1.16
C GLU A 223 -13.04 17.84 -2.03
N LYS A 224 -12.87 18.12 -3.33
CA LYS A 224 -12.03 17.34 -4.23
C LYS A 224 -10.57 17.33 -3.77
N GLU A 225 -10.01 18.50 -3.43
CA GLU A 225 -8.65 18.64 -2.92
C GLU A 225 -8.47 17.97 -1.55
N ALA A 226 -9.47 18.06 -0.67
CA ALA A 226 -9.44 17.39 0.63
C ALA A 226 -9.36 15.87 0.51
N LEU A 227 -10.15 15.26 -0.37
CA LEU A 227 -10.10 13.80 -0.62
C LEU A 227 -8.84 13.39 -1.39
N GLU A 228 -8.35 14.21 -2.31
CA GLU A 228 -7.05 14.02 -2.95
C GLU A 228 -5.93 13.96 -1.92
N PHE A 229 -5.91 14.91 -1.00
CA PHE A 229 -4.91 15.01 0.06
C PHE A 229 -5.04 13.88 1.09
N TYR A 230 -6.28 13.52 1.47
CA TYR A 230 -6.56 12.37 2.32
C TYR A 230 -5.97 11.08 1.74
N GLY A 231 -6.33 10.76 0.50
CA GLY A 231 -5.86 9.54 -0.16
C GLY A 231 -4.34 9.51 -0.32
N LYS A 232 -3.74 10.65 -0.67
CA LYS A 232 -2.28 10.78 -0.80
C LYS A 232 -1.56 10.45 0.51
N ASN A 233 -1.99 11.06 1.63
CA ASN A 233 -1.35 10.84 2.93
C ASN A 233 -1.62 9.43 3.47
N LEU A 234 -2.79 8.87 3.22
CA LEU A 234 -3.10 7.48 3.54
C LEU A 234 -2.18 6.51 2.76
N GLY A 235 -1.95 6.78 1.47
CA GLY A 235 -1.04 5.98 0.64
C GLY A 235 0.42 6.06 1.08
N LEU A 236 0.89 7.24 1.48
CA LEU A 236 2.21 7.43 2.07
C LEU A 236 2.36 6.64 3.38
N THR A 237 1.39 6.75 4.28
CA THR A 237 1.37 5.96 5.53
C THR A 237 1.43 4.47 5.24
N PHE A 238 0.62 4.01 4.28
CA PHE A 238 0.56 2.60 3.90
C PHE A 238 1.92 2.09 3.41
N GLN A 239 2.62 2.86 2.55
CA GLN A 239 3.92 2.45 2.03
C GLN A 239 5.01 2.50 3.10
N ILE A 240 5.07 3.56 3.92
CA ILE A 240 6.04 3.64 5.04
C ILE A 240 5.87 2.46 5.99
N ALA A 241 4.63 2.09 6.31
CA ALA A 241 4.35 0.95 7.17
C ALA A 241 4.83 -0.37 6.54
N ASP A 242 4.57 -0.57 5.24
CA ASP A 242 4.98 -1.78 4.50
C ASP A 242 6.51 -1.93 4.46
N ASP A 243 7.21 -0.86 4.10
CA ASP A 243 8.69 -0.79 4.07
C ASP A 243 9.29 -1.01 5.47
N THR A 244 8.64 -0.48 6.51
CA THR A 244 9.09 -0.64 7.90
C THR A 244 8.92 -2.08 8.38
N LEU A 245 7.83 -2.74 7.99
CA LEU A 245 7.55 -4.14 8.33
C LEU A 245 8.59 -5.09 7.75
N ASP A 246 9.14 -4.79 6.57
CA ASP A 246 10.15 -5.64 5.92
C ASP A 246 11.48 -5.69 6.70
N TYR A 247 11.74 -4.71 7.55
CA TYR A 247 12.91 -4.65 8.43
C TYR A 247 12.59 -4.85 9.92
N ASN A 248 11.34 -5.17 10.29
CA ASN A 248 10.97 -5.38 11.68
C ASN A 248 11.30 -6.82 12.13
N SER A 249 12.45 -7.00 12.80
CA SER A 249 12.95 -8.29 13.27
C SER A 249 12.03 -9.00 14.27
N ASP A 250 11.19 -8.26 14.99
CA ASP A 250 10.28 -8.85 15.97
C ASP A 250 9.20 -9.71 15.26
N LEU A 251 8.89 -9.42 14.00
CA LEU A 251 7.97 -10.22 13.17
C LEU A 251 8.56 -11.54 12.68
N LYS A 252 9.90 -11.66 12.65
CA LYS A 252 10.58 -12.92 12.31
C LYS A 252 10.21 -14.03 13.31
N ALA A 253 10.01 -13.68 14.58
CA ALA A 253 9.56 -14.60 15.63
C ALA A 253 8.14 -15.18 15.35
N PHE A 254 7.34 -14.51 14.53
CA PHE A 254 6.00 -14.94 14.12
C PHE A 254 5.97 -15.63 12.74
N GLY A 255 7.13 -16.04 12.20
CA GLY A 255 7.24 -16.78 10.94
C GLY A 255 7.09 -15.94 9.66
N LYS A 256 7.05 -14.59 9.74
CA LYS A 256 7.06 -13.72 8.57
C LYS A 256 8.45 -13.68 7.93
N LYS A 257 8.50 -13.82 6.60
CA LYS A 257 9.71 -13.53 5.83
C LYS A 257 9.92 -12.01 5.81
N ILE A 258 11.11 -11.56 6.21
CA ILE A 258 11.54 -10.16 6.21
C ILE A 258 12.76 -9.98 5.31
N GLY A 259 13.06 -8.73 4.91
CA GLY A 259 14.23 -8.41 4.11
C GLY A 259 14.03 -8.58 2.61
N LYS A 260 12.79 -8.61 2.12
CA LYS A 260 12.52 -8.69 0.67
C LYS A 260 13.12 -7.48 -0.05
N ASP A 261 12.86 -6.26 0.41
CA ASP A 261 13.39 -5.02 -0.17
C ASP A 261 14.92 -5.00 -0.14
N PHE A 262 15.51 -5.52 0.94
CA PHE A 262 16.96 -5.66 1.06
C PHE A 262 17.54 -6.55 -0.04
N PHE A 263 16.98 -7.75 -0.24
CA PHE A 263 17.47 -8.67 -1.27
C PHE A 263 17.24 -8.14 -2.68
N GLU A 264 16.17 -7.38 -2.91
CA GLU A 264 15.89 -6.70 -4.18
C GLU A 264 16.79 -5.46 -4.41
N GLY A 265 17.50 -5.01 -3.37
CA GLY A 265 18.38 -3.82 -3.43
C GLY A 265 17.61 -2.50 -3.42
N LYS A 266 16.36 -2.52 -2.96
CA LYS A 266 15.54 -1.33 -2.78
C LYS A 266 16.00 -0.56 -1.54
N ILE A 267 16.25 0.73 -1.71
CA ILE A 267 16.59 1.61 -0.60
C ILE A 267 15.30 2.26 -0.10
N THR A 268 14.83 1.78 1.05
CA THR A 268 13.58 2.23 1.67
C THR A 268 13.86 3.02 2.94
N LEU A 269 12.85 3.63 3.52
CA LEU A 269 12.98 4.55 4.64
C LEU A 269 13.82 4.02 5.81
N PRO A 270 13.68 2.74 6.24
CA PRO A 270 14.54 2.21 7.31
C PRO A 270 16.03 2.29 7.00
N VAL A 271 16.44 2.00 5.76
CA VAL A 271 17.86 2.07 5.34
C VAL A 271 18.33 3.51 5.27
N ILE A 272 17.52 4.42 4.74
CA ILE A 272 17.84 5.85 4.64
C ILE A 272 18.07 6.46 6.02
N LEU A 273 17.14 6.24 6.95
CA LEU A 273 17.26 6.76 8.31
C LEU A 273 18.43 6.11 9.08
N LEU A 274 18.68 4.83 8.82
CA LEU A 274 19.85 4.15 9.37
C LEU A 274 21.14 4.81 8.88
N PHE A 275 21.29 5.01 7.57
CA PHE A 275 22.49 5.62 6.96
C PHE A 275 22.81 7.00 7.52
N GLN A 276 21.79 7.78 7.87
CA GLN A 276 21.96 9.09 8.50
C GLN A 276 22.63 9.03 9.89
N LYS A 277 22.40 7.94 10.65
CA LYS A 277 22.74 7.83 12.08
C LYS A 277 23.98 7.02 12.42
N ILE A 278 24.33 6.08 11.56
CA ILE A 278 25.43 5.14 11.81
C ILE A 278 26.82 5.81 11.68
N THR A 279 27.82 5.17 12.30
CA THR A 279 29.22 5.63 12.26
C THR A 279 29.80 5.56 10.85
N LYS A 280 30.93 6.26 10.62
CA LYS A 280 31.62 6.22 9.31
C LYS A 280 31.99 4.81 8.89
N PHE A 281 32.49 3.99 9.81
CA PHE A 281 32.84 2.59 9.52
C PHE A 281 31.61 1.76 9.11
N GLU A 282 30.49 1.91 9.83
CA GLU A 282 29.23 1.22 9.49
C GLU A 282 28.68 1.70 8.14
N LYS A 283 28.83 3.00 7.80
CA LYS A 283 28.43 3.54 6.48
C LYS A 283 29.21 2.89 5.33
N GLU A 284 30.51 2.75 5.47
CA GLU A 284 31.34 2.12 4.43
C GLU A 284 30.94 0.65 4.23
N LYS A 285 30.70 -0.08 5.33
CA LYS A 285 30.22 -1.46 5.25
C LYS A 285 28.83 -1.55 4.62
N LEU A 286 27.92 -0.64 4.95
CA LEU A 286 26.59 -0.60 4.36
C LEU A 286 26.65 -0.32 2.85
N LYS A 287 27.48 0.62 2.42
CA LYS A 287 27.74 0.91 0.99
C LYS A 287 28.28 -0.31 0.26
N ASP A 288 29.24 -1.03 0.87
CA ASP A 288 29.81 -2.25 0.29
C ASP A 288 28.74 -3.33 0.08
N ILE A 289 27.89 -3.57 1.09
CA ILE A 289 26.79 -4.54 1.00
C ILE A 289 25.84 -4.22 -0.16
N PHE A 290 25.42 -2.96 -0.32
CA PHE A 290 24.46 -2.58 -1.37
C PHE A 290 25.09 -2.42 -2.75
N LYS A 291 26.42 -2.34 -2.86
CA LYS A 291 27.14 -2.31 -4.12
C LYS A 291 27.05 -3.63 -4.89
N HIS A 292 26.87 -4.75 -4.18
CA HIS A 292 26.79 -6.07 -4.77
C HIS A 292 25.33 -6.47 -5.06
N ASP A 293 25.09 -7.14 -6.19
CA ASP A 293 23.76 -7.66 -6.53
C ASP A 293 23.36 -8.88 -5.68
N SER A 294 24.34 -9.69 -5.27
CA SER A 294 24.12 -10.83 -4.37
C SER A 294 24.36 -10.44 -2.91
N ARG A 295 23.30 -10.37 -2.15
CA ARG A 295 23.31 -10.10 -0.70
C ARG A 295 23.00 -11.35 0.09
N THR A 296 23.65 -11.50 1.25
CA THR A 296 23.54 -12.70 2.09
C THR A 296 22.58 -12.48 3.28
N HIS A 297 22.19 -13.55 3.93
CA HIS A 297 21.44 -13.47 5.19
C HIS A 297 22.27 -12.86 6.34
N ASP A 298 23.60 -12.98 6.32
CA ASP A 298 24.48 -12.35 7.31
C ASP A 298 24.51 -10.84 7.12
N ASP A 299 24.50 -10.35 5.88
CA ASP A 299 24.36 -8.93 5.58
C ASP A 299 23.03 -8.37 6.08
N LEU A 300 21.93 -9.10 5.86
CA LEU A 300 20.63 -8.72 6.40
C LEU A 300 20.65 -8.67 7.95
N ASN A 301 21.19 -9.68 8.60
CA ASN A 301 21.30 -9.73 10.06
C ASN A 301 22.14 -8.58 10.62
N PHE A 302 23.21 -8.18 9.92
CA PHE A 302 24.00 -7.00 10.27
C PHE A 302 23.15 -5.74 10.25
N ILE A 303 22.39 -5.50 9.16
CA ILE A 303 21.51 -4.34 9.02
C ILE A 303 20.41 -4.34 10.09
N LEU A 304 19.75 -5.47 10.31
CA LEU A 304 18.71 -5.60 11.36
C LEU A 304 19.25 -5.29 12.76
N THR A 305 20.51 -5.69 13.05
CA THR A 305 21.18 -5.37 14.30
C THR A 305 21.37 -3.87 14.47
N LEU A 306 21.77 -3.17 13.40
CA LEU A 306 21.92 -1.72 13.42
C LEU A 306 20.57 -1.01 13.52
N ILE A 307 19.56 -1.43 12.77
CA ILE A 307 18.19 -0.90 12.84
C ILE A 307 17.66 -0.94 14.26
N LYS A 308 17.87 -2.07 14.97
CA LYS A 308 17.48 -2.23 16.37
C LYS A 308 18.29 -1.32 17.30
N ARG A 309 19.62 -1.27 17.14
CA ARG A 309 20.54 -0.45 17.97
C ARG A 309 20.19 1.03 17.88
N TYR A 310 19.87 1.52 16.70
CA TYR A 310 19.60 2.93 16.45
C TYR A 310 18.10 3.31 16.53
N ASN A 311 17.24 2.37 16.95
CA ASN A 311 15.78 2.55 17.10
C ASN A 311 15.08 3.07 15.82
N ILE A 312 15.52 2.63 14.65
CA ILE A 312 15.07 3.14 13.36
C ILE A 312 13.58 2.87 13.12
N ILE A 313 13.08 1.69 13.50
CA ILE A 313 11.66 1.31 13.34
C ILE A 313 10.73 2.35 14.00
N LYS A 314 11.07 2.78 15.22
CA LYS A 314 10.29 3.81 15.92
C LYS A 314 10.25 5.14 15.17
N GLU A 315 11.31 5.51 14.49
CA GLU A 315 11.36 6.75 13.71
C GLU A 315 10.56 6.66 12.41
N CYS A 316 10.60 5.52 11.75
CA CYS A 316 9.72 5.27 10.61
C CYS A 316 8.25 5.43 11.00
N TYR A 317 7.83 4.85 12.13
CA TYR A 317 6.45 4.98 12.61
C TYR A 317 6.07 6.43 12.97
N LYS A 318 6.96 7.21 13.57
CA LYS A 318 6.70 8.65 13.82
C LYS A 318 6.44 9.42 12.52
N LYS A 319 7.15 9.08 11.44
CA LYS A 319 6.89 9.69 10.13
C LYS A 319 5.54 9.25 9.56
N ALA A 320 5.17 7.98 9.71
CA ALA A 320 3.87 7.49 9.29
C ALA A 320 2.73 8.14 10.09
N GLU A 321 2.88 8.32 11.41
CA GLU A 321 1.92 9.04 12.28
C GLU A 321 1.69 10.48 11.82
N HIS A 322 2.74 11.16 11.34
CA HIS A 322 2.60 12.51 10.78
C HIS A 322 1.63 12.52 9.58
N PHE A 323 1.76 11.57 8.65
CA PHE A 323 0.87 11.47 7.49
C PHE A 323 -0.55 11.05 7.85
N ILE A 324 -0.73 10.20 8.88
CA ILE A 324 -2.05 9.89 9.44
C ILE A 324 -2.77 11.16 9.90
N ASN A 325 -2.07 12.00 10.68
CA ASN A 325 -2.66 13.25 11.18
C ASN A 325 -3.03 14.20 10.03
N LEU A 326 -2.20 14.29 8.99
CA LEU A 326 -2.50 15.07 7.80
C LEU A 326 -3.72 14.52 7.05
N ALA A 327 -3.82 13.19 6.88
CA ALA A 327 -4.97 12.56 6.25
C ALA A 327 -6.26 12.83 7.04
N SER A 328 -6.27 12.56 8.34
CA SER A 328 -7.44 12.77 9.19
C SER A 328 -7.89 14.24 9.19
N ASN A 329 -6.95 15.17 9.31
CA ASN A 329 -7.24 16.61 9.31
C ASN A 329 -7.86 17.10 8.00
N SER A 330 -7.53 16.48 6.85
CA SER A 330 -8.10 16.88 5.56
C SER A 330 -9.61 16.62 5.46
N LEU A 331 -10.13 15.68 6.25
CA LEU A 331 -11.57 15.36 6.27
C LEU A 331 -12.42 16.38 7.05
N THR A 332 -11.81 17.36 7.73
CA THR A 332 -12.54 18.39 8.50
C THR A 332 -13.44 19.28 7.67
N VAL A 333 -13.25 19.32 6.35
CA VAL A 333 -14.14 20.05 5.41
C VAL A 333 -15.51 19.40 5.27
N PHE A 334 -15.62 18.11 5.60
CA PHE A 334 -16.88 17.37 5.55
C PHE A 334 -17.61 17.46 6.90
N LYS A 335 -18.95 17.52 6.84
CA LYS A 335 -19.79 17.45 8.02
C LYS A 335 -19.61 16.11 8.72
N ASP A 336 -19.82 16.10 10.03
CA ASP A 336 -19.76 14.86 10.81
C ASP A 336 -20.84 13.89 10.33
N SER A 337 -20.39 12.67 10.02
CA SER A 337 -21.22 11.54 9.55
C SER A 337 -20.53 10.22 9.87
N GLU A 338 -21.26 9.12 9.75
CA GLU A 338 -20.67 7.78 9.91
C GLU A 338 -19.65 7.48 8.81
N GLU A 339 -19.89 7.93 7.57
CA GLU A 339 -18.96 7.79 6.45
C GLU A 339 -17.62 8.49 6.71
N LYS A 340 -17.68 9.71 7.29
CA LYS A 340 -16.48 10.45 7.69
C LYS A 340 -15.69 9.70 8.76
N LYS A 341 -16.36 9.24 9.83
CA LYS A 341 -15.73 8.47 10.91
C LYS A 341 -15.06 7.19 10.41
N VAL A 342 -15.71 6.48 9.47
CA VAL A 342 -15.15 5.25 8.88
C VAL A 342 -13.85 5.55 8.14
N LEU A 343 -13.78 6.65 7.36
CA LEU A 343 -12.55 7.05 6.67
C LEU A 343 -11.48 7.57 7.64
N GLU A 344 -11.86 8.31 8.70
CA GLU A 344 -10.93 8.73 9.76
C GLU A 344 -10.34 7.52 10.49
N ASN A 345 -11.13 6.53 10.85
CA ASN A 345 -10.68 5.31 11.50
C ASN A 345 -9.72 4.50 10.60
N LEU A 346 -9.92 4.52 9.28
CA LEU A 346 -9.08 3.79 8.34
C LEU A 346 -7.62 4.32 8.33
N THR A 347 -7.38 5.57 8.71
CA THR A 347 -6.03 6.12 8.76
C THR A 347 -5.14 5.37 9.76
N SER A 348 -5.69 4.98 10.90
CA SER A 348 -4.98 4.19 11.94
C SER A 348 -4.69 2.76 11.47
N PHE A 349 -5.56 2.17 10.65
CA PHE A 349 -5.41 0.80 10.14
C PHE A 349 -4.06 0.55 9.44
N SER A 350 -3.51 1.56 8.80
CA SER A 350 -2.24 1.44 8.06
C SER A 350 -1.04 1.20 8.97
N LEU A 351 -1.01 1.80 10.18
CA LEU A 351 0.04 1.55 11.17
C LEU A 351 -0.17 0.25 11.95
N GLU A 352 -1.41 -0.04 12.27
CA GLU A 352 -1.77 -1.15 13.14
C GLU A 352 -1.61 -2.52 12.47
N ARG A 353 -1.47 -2.57 11.12
CA ARG A 353 -1.03 -3.78 10.38
C ARG A 353 0.36 -4.25 10.80
N SER A 354 1.06 -3.45 11.56
CA SER A 354 2.45 -3.63 11.97
C SER A 354 2.61 -4.40 13.29
N PHE A 355 1.51 -4.68 13.99
CA PHE A 355 1.50 -5.38 15.28
C PHE A 355 0.78 -6.72 15.22
#